data_7f6de8de8ab0b402cabf08fdfec69e40
#
_entry.id   7f6de8de8ab0b402cabf08fdfec69e40
#
_cell.length_a   1.000
_cell.length_b   1.000
_cell.length_c   1.000
_cell.angle_alpha   90.00
_cell.angle_beta   90.00
_cell.angle_gamma   90.00
#
_symmetry.space_group_name_H-M   'P 1'
#
loop_
_entity.id
_entity.type
_entity.pdbx_description
1 polymer ?
#
loop_
_entity_poly.entity_id
_entity_poly.type
_entity_poly.pdbx_seq_one_letter_code
_entity_poly.pdbx_strand_id
1 'polypeptide(L)'
;RQLLSLVVPLVKRDLLLTDTQVSLLLGLAFALFYTTMGIPIGRLADKKSRRAIIAVGISFWCLMTAACGLAKNYMQLFLARVGVGVGEATLSPSSLSMIGDYFPKEKRGKALGVFNIGVSVGSGIAFIVGGQIISYVATRENIVLPIIGEIFPWQALFIMVGLPGLIVAALMMTVKEPKRSEKIVLKSDDGNATDQVWVKETFNFILERKSAYGWLFLSMACSVLIGYAFLSWMP
;
A
#
# COMPACT_ATOMS: atom_id res chain seq x y z
N ARG A 1 -2.68 -3.27 -6.02
CA ARG A 1 -3.96 -3.04 -5.34
C ARG A 1 -5.13 -3.26 -6.30
N GLN A 2 -5.18 -2.55 -7.42
CA GLN A 2 -6.26 -2.64 -8.41
C GLN A 2 -6.34 -3.98 -9.16
N LEU A 3 -5.25 -4.72 -9.23
CA LEU A 3 -5.18 -5.98 -9.97
C LEU A 3 -6.17 -7.04 -9.47
N LEU A 4 -6.43 -7.09 -8.14
CA LEU A 4 -7.37 -8.07 -7.62
C LEU A 4 -8.80 -7.82 -8.13
N SER A 5 -9.24 -6.56 -8.23
CA SER A 5 -10.58 -6.24 -8.75
C SER A 5 -10.79 -6.72 -10.19
N LEU A 6 -9.74 -6.69 -11.00
CA LEU A 6 -9.79 -7.18 -12.39
C LEU A 6 -9.98 -8.71 -12.48
N VAL A 7 -9.47 -9.46 -11.50
CA VAL A 7 -9.46 -10.92 -11.54
C VAL A 7 -10.46 -11.56 -10.58
N VAL A 8 -11.27 -10.77 -9.87
CA VAL A 8 -12.27 -11.26 -8.92
C VAL A 8 -13.14 -12.38 -9.49
N PRO A 9 -13.72 -12.26 -10.71
CA PRO A 9 -14.57 -13.32 -11.27
C PRO A 9 -13.81 -14.64 -11.44
N LEU A 10 -12.54 -14.59 -11.86
CA LEU A 10 -11.71 -15.78 -12.04
C LEU A 10 -11.33 -16.40 -10.69
N VAL A 11 -10.85 -15.60 -9.74
CA VAL A 11 -10.49 -16.05 -8.39
C VAL A 11 -11.68 -16.65 -7.67
N LYS A 12 -12.86 -16.01 -7.77
CA LYS A 12 -14.11 -16.51 -7.16
C LYS A 12 -14.49 -17.88 -7.71
N ARG A 13 -14.39 -18.07 -9.04
CA ARG A 13 -14.69 -19.33 -9.70
C ARG A 13 -13.70 -20.43 -9.31
N ASP A 14 -12.40 -20.13 -9.37
CA ASP A 14 -11.35 -21.15 -9.26
C ASP A 14 -11.11 -21.56 -7.80
N LEU A 15 -11.28 -20.66 -6.83
CA LEU A 15 -11.19 -20.94 -5.40
C LEU A 15 -12.56 -21.17 -4.72
N LEU A 16 -13.67 -21.16 -5.47
CA LEU A 16 -15.04 -21.35 -4.98
C LEU A 16 -15.40 -20.41 -3.83
N LEU A 17 -15.05 -19.13 -3.97
CA LEU A 17 -15.23 -18.14 -2.90
C LEU A 17 -16.67 -17.63 -2.83
N THR A 18 -17.12 -17.36 -1.60
CA THR A 18 -18.35 -16.62 -1.36
C THR A 18 -18.16 -15.11 -1.57
N ASP A 19 -19.24 -14.37 -1.78
CA ASP A 19 -19.17 -12.90 -1.94
C ASP A 19 -18.62 -12.21 -0.69
N THR A 20 -18.92 -12.75 0.49
CA THR A 20 -18.33 -12.26 1.74
C THR A 20 -16.82 -12.43 1.78
N GLN A 21 -16.30 -13.58 1.35
CA GLN A 21 -14.86 -13.82 1.29
C GLN A 21 -14.17 -12.89 0.29
N VAL A 22 -14.78 -12.66 -0.87
CA VAL A 22 -14.28 -11.70 -1.85
C VAL A 22 -14.25 -10.28 -1.29
N SER A 23 -15.31 -9.86 -0.62
CA SER A 23 -15.38 -8.54 0.03
C SER A 23 -14.31 -8.37 1.11
N LEU A 24 -14.04 -9.39 1.90
CA LEU A 24 -12.97 -9.40 2.90
C LEU A 24 -11.59 -9.29 2.25
N LEU A 25 -11.35 -9.96 1.13
CA LEU A 25 -10.09 -9.87 0.37
C LEU A 25 -9.86 -8.50 -0.24
N LEU A 26 -10.91 -7.89 -0.81
CA LEU A 26 -10.83 -6.56 -1.45
C LEU A 26 -10.66 -5.44 -0.42
N GLY A 27 -11.36 -5.53 0.70
CA GLY A 27 -11.43 -4.48 1.72
C GLY A 27 -10.56 -4.76 2.93
N LEU A 28 -11.05 -5.62 3.82
CA LEU A 28 -10.54 -5.77 5.18
C LEU A 28 -9.10 -6.29 5.23
N ALA A 29 -8.77 -7.30 4.42
CA ALA A 29 -7.44 -7.91 4.41
C ALA A 29 -6.33 -6.89 4.13
N PHE A 30 -6.63 -5.90 3.32
CA PHE A 30 -5.70 -4.83 2.99
C PHE A 30 -5.85 -3.64 3.94
N ALA A 31 -7.07 -3.07 4.05
CA ALA A 31 -7.30 -1.78 4.69
C ALA A 31 -6.96 -1.78 6.19
N LEU A 32 -7.32 -2.84 6.92
CA LEU A 32 -7.07 -2.95 8.36
C LEU A 32 -5.56 -2.90 8.64
N PHE A 33 -4.79 -3.73 7.95
CA PHE A 33 -3.36 -3.85 8.20
C PHE A 33 -2.56 -2.66 7.63
N TYR A 34 -2.99 -2.11 6.49
CA TYR A 34 -2.46 -0.86 5.97
C TYR A 34 -2.60 0.29 6.97
N THR A 35 -3.78 0.44 7.57
CA THR A 35 -4.07 1.53 8.51
C THR A 35 -3.35 1.33 9.85
N THR A 36 -3.42 0.13 10.42
CA THR A 36 -2.80 -0.15 11.73
C THR A 36 -1.28 -0.10 11.66
N MET A 37 -0.68 -0.60 10.58
CA MET A 37 0.77 -0.57 10.41
C MET A 37 1.32 0.80 10.03
N GLY A 38 0.48 1.70 9.50
CA GLY A 38 0.89 3.07 9.19
C GLY A 38 1.44 3.83 10.41
N ILE A 39 0.88 3.60 11.61
CA ILE A 39 1.33 4.27 12.85
C ILE A 39 2.73 3.81 13.28
N PRO A 40 3.01 2.51 13.49
CA PRO A 40 4.35 2.07 13.89
C PRO A 40 5.40 2.33 12.79
N ILE A 41 5.02 2.22 11.53
CA ILE A 41 5.93 2.49 10.41
C ILE A 41 6.24 4.00 10.31
N GLY A 42 5.26 4.87 10.55
CA GLY A 42 5.51 6.32 10.64
C GLY A 42 6.58 6.64 11.68
N ARG A 43 6.49 6.05 12.88
CA ARG A 43 7.53 6.19 13.93
C ARG A 43 8.89 5.62 13.51
N LEU A 44 8.89 4.49 12.80
CA LEU A 44 10.12 3.91 12.28
C LEU A 44 10.76 4.85 11.25
N ALA A 45 9.95 5.49 10.40
CA ALA A 45 10.40 6.50 9.44
C ALA A 45 10.99 7.75 10.11
N ASP A 46 10.54 8.09 11.32
CA ASP A 46 11.12 9.20 12.09
C ASP A 46 12.50 8.85 12.69
N LYS A 47 12.78 7.57 12.95
CA LYS A 47 14.01 7.13 13.61
C LYS A 47 15.06 6.55 12.65
N LYS A 48 14.62 5.90 11.56
CA LYS A 48 15.47 5.14 10.64
C LYS A 48 15.53 5.79 9.25
N SER A 49 16.36 5.23 8.38
CA SER A 49 16.45 5.67 6.99
C SER A 49 15.13 5.42 6.25
N ARG A 50 14.48 6.50 5.81
CA ARG A 50 13.21 6.45 5.08
C ARG A 50 13.36 5.78 3.73
N ARG A 51 14.50 6.00 3.07
CA ARG A 51 14.87 5.32 1.84
C ARG A 51 14.88 3.81 2.01
N ALA A 52 15.53 3.31 3.07
CA ALA A 52 15.60 1.89 3.35
C ALA A 52 14.21 1.31 3.69
N ILE A 53 13.40 2.03 4.47
CA ILE A 53 12.02 1.63 4.82
C ILE A 53 11.17 1.48 3.55
N ILE A 54 11.25 2.46 2.63
CA ILE A 54 10.50 2.40 1.37
C ILE A 54 10.99 1.22 0.53
N ALA A 55 12.30 1.04 0.37
CA ALA A 55 12.85 -0.05 -0.44
C ALA A 55 12.48 -1.44 0.11
N VAL A 56 12.60 -1.64 1.42
CA VAL A 56 12.17 -2.88 2.09
C VAL A 56 10.67 -3.08 1.96
N GLY A 57 9.87 -2.03 2.16
CA GLY A 57 8.42 -2.07 1.97
C GLY A 57 8.03 -2.47 0.56
N ILE A 58 8.62 -1.84 -0.46
CA ILE A 58 8.39 -2.19 -1.87
C ILE A 58 8.74 -3.65 -2.11
N SER A 59 9.91 -4.11 -1.67
CA SER A 59 10.33 -5.49 -1.83
C SER A 59 9.34 -6.46 -1.18
N PHE A 60 8.91 -6.15 0.04
CA PHE A 60 8.00 -6.99 0.79
C PHE A 60 6.63 -7.08 0.11
N TRP A 61 6.00 -5.95 -0.28
CA TRP A 61 4.69 -6.05 -0.95
C TRP A 61 4.77 -6.67 -2.35
N CYS A 62 5.88 -6.49 -3.06
CA CYS A 62 6.09 -7.14 -4.34
C CYS A 62 6.17 -8.66 -4.20
N LEU A 63 6.91 -9.15 -3.21
CA LEU A 63 6.98 -10.58 -2.89
C LEU A 63 5.62 -11.12 -2.42
N MET A 64 4.88 -10.37 -1.58
CA MET A 64 3.53 -10.75 -1.16
C MET A 64 2.55 -10.73 -2.34
N THR A 65 2.70 -9.80 -3.29
CA THR A 65 1.91 -9.79 -4.52
C THR A 65 2.21 -11.04 -5.37
N ALA A 66 3.47 -11.39 -5.54
CA ALA A 66 3.84 -12.63 -6.22
C ALA A 66 3.32 -13.87 -5.47
N ALA A 67 3.34 -13.85 -4.13
CA ALA A 67 2.78 -14.90 -3.28
C ALA A 67 1.25 -15.06 -3.45
N CYS A 68 0.52 -13.98 -3.76
CA CYS A 68 -0.89 -14.09 -4.15
C CYS A 68 -1.05 -15.01 -5.39
N GLY A 69 -0.12 -14.95 -6.33
CA GLY A 69 -0.10 -15.82 -7.51
C GLY A 69 0.27 -17.27 -7.21
N LEU A 70 0.73 -17.59 -6.01
CA LEU A 70 1.02 -18.96 -5.56
C LEU A 70 -0.07 -19.53 -4.65
N ALA A 71 -1.09 -18.74 -4.32
CA ALA A 71 -2.15 -19.13 -3.40
C ALA A 71 -3.03 -20.22 -4.02
N LYS A 72 -3.24 -21.32 -3.27
CA LYS A 72 -4.07 -22.46 -3.66
C LYS A 72 -5.41 -22.48 -2.92
N ASN A 73 -5.59 -21.61 -1.93
CA ASN A 73 -6.82 -21.50 -1.14
C ASN A 73 -7.04 -20.08 -0.63
N TYR A 74 -8.25 -19.83 -0.11
CA TYR A 74 -8.65 -18.53 0.44
C TYR A 74 -7.68 -17.99 1.49
N MET A 75 -7.24 -18.82 2.45
CA MET A 75 -6.43 -18.37 3.57
C MET A 75 -5.04 -17.91 3.12
N GLN A 76 -4.42 -18.64 2.18
CA GLN A 76 -3.13 -18.24 1.61
C GLN A 76 -3.25 -16.91 0.86
N LEU A 77 -4.31 -16.76 0.06
CA LEU A 77 -4.57 -15.51 -0.65
C LEU A 77 -4.83 -14.36 0.32
N PHE A 78 -5.61 -14.60 1.37
CA PHE A 78 -5.91 -13.61 2.40
C PHE A 78 -4.64 -13.15 3.13
N LEU A 79 -3.79 -14.07 3.59
CA LEU A 79 -2.54 -13.75 4.27
C LEU A 79 -1.55 -13.00 3.36
N ALA A 80 -1.47 -13.39 2.09
CA ALA A 80 -0.65 -12.67 1.12
C ALA A 80 -1.17 -11.23 0.93
N ARG A 81 -2.48 -11.02 0.86
CA ARG A 81 -3.11 -9.68 0.78
C ARG A 81 -2.87 -8.83 2.02
N VAL A 82 -2.91 -9.43 3.21
CA VAL A 82 -2.48 -8.78 4.46
C VAL A 82 -1.03 -8.32 4.35
N GLY A 83 -0.14 -9.18 3.87
CA GLY A 83 1.26 -8.84 3.65
C GLY A 83 1.45 -7.68 2.67
N VAL A 84 0.67 -7.63 1.58
CA VAL A 84 0.67 -6.48 0.67
C VAL A 84 0.29 -5.20 1.41
N GLY A 85 -0.78 -5.24 2.24
CA GLY A 85 -1.22 -4.08 3.04
C GLY A 85 -0.15 -3.58 4.00
N VAL A 86 0.53 -4.48 4.71
CA VAL A 86 1.64 -4.15 5.61
C VAL A 86 2.80 -3.51 4.86
N GLY A 87 3.20 -4.08 3.73
CA GLY A 87 4.30 -3.54 2.91
C GLY A 87 3.98 -2.16 2.35
N GLU A 88 2.79 -1.98 1.80
CA GLU A 88 2.36 -0.70 1.20
C GLU A 88 2.21 0.42 2.23
N ALA A 89 1.94 0.08 3.52
CA ALA A 89 1.87 1.05 4.61
C ALA A 89 3.19 1.81 4.84
N THR A 90 4.34 1.32 4.34
CA THR A 90 5.63 1.98 4.45
C THR A 90 5.75 3.21 3.56
N LEU A 91 5.02 3.25 2.44
CA LEU A 91 5.23 4.23 1.39
C LEU A 91 4.79 5.64 1.80
N SER A 92 3.54 5.81 2.20
CA SER A 92 2.95 7.14 2.43
C SER A 92 3.69 7.95 3.51
N PRO A 93 3.90 7.46 4.75
CA PRO A 93 4.56 8.25 5.78
C PRO A 93 6.01 8.57 5.42
N SER A 94 6.73 7.60 4.87
CA SER A 94 8.14 7.78 4.52
C SER A 94 8.33 8.72 3.33
N SER A 95 7.51 8.60 2.28
CA SER A 95 7.60 9.44 1.09
C SER A 95 7.21 10.89 1.36
N LEU A 96 6.13 11.12 2.11
CA LEU A 96 5.69 12.47 2.47
C LEU A 96 6.75 13.17 3.33
N SER A 97 7.33 12.47 4.29
CA SER A 97 8.44 12.98 5.09
C SER A 97 9.66 13.31 4.25
N MET A 98 10.05 12.45 3.30
CA MET A 98 11.17 12.74 2.38
C MET A 98 10.88 13.95 1.49
N ILE A 99 9.71 14.08 0.90
CA ILE A 99 9.32 15.21 0.08
C ILE A 99 9.38 16.50 0.90
N GLY A 100 8.93 16.46 2.16
CA GLY A 100 9.01 17.60 3.06
C GLY A 100 10.43 18.09 3.31
N ASP A 101 11.41 17.19 3.32
CA ASP A 101 12.82 17.54 3.53
C ASP A 101 13.59 17.87 2.22
N TYR A 102 13.14 17.33 1.07
CA TYR A 102 13.75 17.60 -0.23
C TYR A 102 13.39 18.97 -0.78
N PHE A 103 12.16 19.41 -0.55
CA PHE A 103 11.64 20.60 -1.19
C PHE A 103 11.37 21.73 -0.18
N PRO A 104 11.78 22.98 -0.47
CA PRO A 104 11.43 24.13 0.36
C PRO A 104 9.90 24.32 0.38
N LYS A 105 9.39 25.01 1.41
CA LYS A 105 7.95 25.16 1.69
C LYS A 105 7.15 25.63 0.47
N GLU A 106 7.73 26.53 -0.33
CA GLU A 106 7.10 27.12 -1.52
C GLU A 106 6.91 26.12 -2.68
N LYS A 107 7.73 25.07 -2.74
CA LYS A 107 7.72 24.05 -3.80
C LYS A 107 7.08 22.72 -3.37
N ARG A 108 6.82 22.52 -2.07
CA ARG A 108 6.25 21.27 -1.53
C ARG A 108 4.90 20.92 -2.18
N GLY A 109 4.04 21.91 -2.39
CA GLY A 109 2.74 21.69 -3.04
C GLY A 109 2.87 21.11 -4.45
N LYS A 110 3.81 21.60 -5.25
CA LYS A 110 4.07 21.06 -6.59
C LYS A 110 4.62 19.62 -6.52
N ALA A 111 5.55 19.35 -5.62
CA ALA A 111 6.11 18.00 -5.45
C ALA A 111 5.05 16.99 -4.99
N LEU A 112 4.18 17.37 -4.05
CA LEU A 112 3.05 16.56 -3.62
C LEU A 112 2.03 16.34 -4.74
N GLY A 113 1.79 17.35 -5.57
CA GLY A 113 0.93 17.23 -6.75
C GLY A 113 1.45 16.17 -7.72
N VAL A 114 2.76 16.22 -8.06
CA VAL A 114 3.41 15.21 -8.92
C VAL A 114 3.34 13.82 -8.30
N PHE A 115 3.57 13.70 -6.99
CA PHE A 115 3.45 12.43 -6.26
C PHE A 115 2.03 11.84 -6.38
N ASN A 116 0.99 12.66 -6.21
CA ASN A 116 -0.40 12.23 -6.32
C ASN A 116 -0.81 11.88 -7.77
N ILE A 117 -0.32 12.61 -8.78
CA ILE A 117 -0.51 12.27 -10.19
C ILE A 117 0.06 10.87 -10.47
N GLY A 118 1.21 10.53 -9.88
CA GLY A 118 1.81 9.21 -9.98
C GLY A 118 0.88 8.08 -9.54
N VAL A 119 0.06 8.30 -8.51
CA VAL A 119 -0.95 7.33 -8.06
C VAL A 119 -2.03 7.10 -9.11
N SER A 120 -2.56 8.17 -9.71
CA SER A 120 -3.62 8.09 -10.74
C SER A 120 -3.10 7.46 -12.03
N VAL A 121 -1.94 7.90 -12.51
CA VAL A 121 -1.28 7.34 -13.71
C VAL A 121 -0.92 5.88 -13.48
N GLY A 122 -0.37 5.54 -12.32
CA GLY A 122 -0.05 4.16 -11.95
C GLY A 122 -1.28 3.25 -11.95
N SER A 123 -2.42 3.72 -11.45
CA SER A 123 -3.68 2.98 -11.51
C SER A 123 -4.15 2.76 -12.95
N GLY A 124 -4.09 3.79 -13.81
CA GLY A 124 -4.44 3.66 -15.23
C GLY A 124 -3.55 2.64 -15.96
N ILE A 125 -2.23 2.72 -15.75
CA ILE A 125 -1.28 1.74 -16.32
C ILE A 125 -1.59 0.33 -15.80
N ALA A 126 -1.90 0.17 -14.51
CA ALA A 126 -2.23 -1.14 -13.93
C ALA A 126 -3.48 -1.75 -14.56
N PHE A 127 -4.50 -0.96 -14.89
CA PHE A 127 -5.68 -1.44 -15.60
C PHE A 127 -5.38 -1.84 -17.05
N ILE A 128 -4.62 -1.02 -17.79
CA ILE A 128 -4.26 -1.31 -19.18
C ILE A 128 -3.40 -2.57 -19.26
N VAL A 129 -2.29 -2.60 -18.52
CA VAL A 129 -1.35 -3.73 -18.52
C VAL A 129 -2.00 -4.97 -17.93
N GLY A 130 -2.74 -4.84 -16.83
CA GLY A 130 -3.47 -5.94 -16.21
C GLY A 130 -4.52 -6.53 -17.14
N GLY A 131 -5.30 -5.69 -17.84
CA GLY A 131 -6.28 -6.13 -18.81
C GLY A 131 -5.65 -6.86 -20.01
N GLN A 132 -4.51 -6.36 -20.54
CA GLN A 132 -3.78 -7.03 -21.62
C GLN A 132 -3.21 -8.39 -21.18
N ILE A 133 -2.64 -8.46 -19.98
CA ILE A 133 -2.13 -9.74 -19.45
C ILE A 133 -3.28 -10.73 -19.28
N ILE A 134 -4.43 -10.30 -18.73
CA ILE A 134 -5.60 -11.16 -18.56
C ILE A 134 -6.08 -11.66 -19.92
N SER A 135 -6.26 -10.78 -20.92
CA SER A 135 -6.72 -11.19 -22.24
C SER A 135 -5.77 -12.19 -22.90
N TYR A 136 -4.47 -11.99 -22.74
CA TYR A 136 -3.45 -12.90 -23.27
C TYR A 136 -3.45 -14.27 -22.56
N VAL A 137 -3.63 -14.26 -21.25
CA VAL A 137 -3.54 -15.46 -20.40
C VAL A 137 -4.89 -16.21 -20.38
N ALA A 138 -6.03 -15.51 -20.46
CA ALA A 138 -7.37 -16.13 -20.47
C ALA A 138 -7.63 -16.97 -21.73
N THR A 139 -6.88 -16.78 -22.81
CA THR A 139 -6.94 -17.62 -24.01
C THR A 139 -6.24 -18.98 -23.85
N ARG A 140 -5.54 -19.19 -22.72
CA ARG A 140 -4.82 -20.43 -22.41
C ARG A 140 -5.49 -21.13 -21.24
N GLU A 141 -5.83 -22.40 -21.40
CA GLU A 141 -6.56 -23.17 -20.38
C GLU A 141 -5.75 -23.32 -19.08
N ASN A 142 -4.45 -23.60 -19.15
CA ASN A 142 -3.53 -23.59 -18.01
C ASN A 142 -2.12 -23.22 -18.44
N ILE A 143 -1.39 -22.52 -17.58
CA ILE A 143 0.01 -22.17 -17.81
C ILE A 143 0.85 -23.12 -16.97
N VAL A 144 1.68 -23.91 -17.63
CA VAL A 144 2.62 -24.80 -16.94
C VAL A 144 3.95 -24.06 -16.76
N LEU A 145 4.27 -23.71 -15.51
CA LEU A 145 5.59 -23.18 -15.16
C LEU A 145 6.53 -24.33 -14.76
N PRO A 146 7.79 -24.35 -15.26
CA PRO A 146 8.71 -25.47 -15.05
C PRO A 146 8.98 -25.85 -13.60
N ILE A 147 8.81 -24.89 -12.66
CA ILE A 147 9.14 -25.07 -11.24
C ILE A 147 7.87 -25.17 -10.35
N ILE A 148 6.78 -24.52 -10.78
CA ILE A 148 5.58 -24.31 -9.93
C ILE A 148 4.45 -25.28 -10.34
N GLY A 149 4.52 -25.85 -11.55
CA GLY A 149 3.46 -26.68 -12.13
C GLY A 149 2.36 -25.85 -12.82
N GLU A 150 1.17 -26.42 -12.90
CA GLU A 150 0.01 -25.73 -13.49
C GLU A 150 -0.49 -24.61 -12.61
N ILE A 151 -0.63 -23.42 -13.19
CA ILE A 151 -1.15 -22.25 -12.54
C ILE A 151 -2.34 -21.67 -13.31
N PHE A 152 -3.29 -21.11 -12.57
CA PHE A 152 -4.42 -20.41 -13.14
C PHE A 152 -4.01 -19.07 -13.80
N PRO A 153 -4.74 -18.59 -14.80
CA PRO A 153 -4.48 -17.32 -15.46
C PRO A 153 -4.29 -16.13 -14.51
N TRP A 154 -5.12 -16.01 -13.48
CA TRP A 154 -5.02 -14.93 -12.50
C TRP A 154 -3.77 -15.01 -11.61
N GLN A 155 -3.26 -16.22 -11.36
CA GLN A 155 -2.02 -16.43 -10.61
C GLN A 155 -0.82 -15.90 -11.37
N ALA A 156 -0.76 -16.17 -12.67
CA ALA A 156 0.29 -15.64 -13.54
C ALA A 156 0.33 -14.12 -13.53
N LEU A 157 -0.84 -13.44 -13.55
CA LEU A 157 -0.92 -11.98 -13.47
C LEU A 157 -0.21 -11.44 -12.21
N PHE A 158 -0.49 -12.03 -11.04
CA PHE A 158 0.14 -11.58 -9.79
C PHE A 158 1.65 -11.76 -9.79
N ILE A 159 2.16 -12.86 -10.33
CA ILE A 159 3.59 -13.12 -10.46
C ILE A 159 4.24 -12.13 -11.43
N MET A 160 3.65 -11.96 -12.62
CA MET A 160 4.18 -11.10 -13.68
C MET A 160 4.21 -9.62 -13.27
N VAL A 161 3.29 -9.17 -12.43
CA VAL A 161 3.25 -7.78 -11.96
C VAL A 161 4.04 -7.60 -10.66
N GLY A 162 4.05 -8.61 -9.78
CA GLY A 162 4.75 -8.53 -8.51
C GLY A 162 6.27 -8.47 -8.66
N LEU A 163 6.85 -9.35 -9.45
CA LEU A 163 8.30 -9.47 -9.55
C LEU A 163 9.01 -8.23 -10.12
N PRO A 164 8.54 -7.58 -11.21
CA PRO A 164 9.20 -6.38 -11.73
C PRO A 164 9.29 -5.23 -10.74
N GLY A 165 8.39 -5.17 -9.76
CA GLY A 165 8.43 -4.17 -8.70
C GLY A 165 9.69 -4.24 -7.83
N LEU A 166 10.41 -5.37 -7.79
CA LEU A 166 11.69 -5.49 -7.12
C LEU A 166 12.78 -4.62 -7.76
N ILE A 167 12.67 -4.36 -9.08
CA ILE A 167 13.57 -3.43 -9.79
C ILE A 167 13.34 -2.01 -9.23
N VAL A 168 12.09 -1.62 -8.99
CA VAL A 168 11.75 -0.32 -8.39
C VAL A 168 12.30 -0.22 -6.96
N ALA A 169 12.26 -1.30 -6.18
CA ALA A 169 12.87 -1.35 -4.86
C ALA A 169 14.39 -1.15 -4.92
N ALA A 170 15.06 -1.77 -5.87
CA ALA A 170 16.49 -1.58 -6.11
C ALA A 170 16.81 -0.13 -6.55
N LEU A 171 16.01 0.43 -7.46
CA LEU A 171 16.13 1.83 -7.87
C LEU A 171 15.92 2.79 -6.71
N MET A 172 15.01 2.50 -5.78
CA MET A 172 14.82 3.31 -4.58
C MET A 172 16.10 3.41 -3.74
N MET A 173 16.94 2.39 -3.72
CA MET A 173 18.21 2.41 -2.99
C MET A 173 19.26 3.36 -3.61
N THR A 174 19.07 3.82 -4.85
CA THR A 174 19.94 4.83 -5.48
C THR A 174 19.56 6.25 -5.09
N VAL A 175 18.34 6.47 -4.57
CA VAL A 175 17.87 7.79 -4.15
C VAL A 175 18.65 8.24 -2.92
N LYS A 176 19.19 9.45 -2.95
CA LYS A 176 19.91 10.02 -1.80
C LYS A 176 18.90 10.38 -0.71
N GLU A 177 19.15 9.98 0.53
CA GLU A 177 18.31 10.40 1.65
C GLU A 177 18.57 11.85 2.03
N PRO A 178 17.54 12.72 2.10
CA PRO A 178 17.71 14.09 2.51
C PRO A 178 18.04 14.20 4.00
N LYS A 179 18.83 15.20 4.38
CA LYS A 179 19.03 15.53 5.78
C LYS A 179 17.69 15.98 6.36
N ARG A 180 17.38 15.53 7.57
CA ARG A 180 16.16 15.95 8.26
C ARG A 180 16.27 17.42 8.65
N SER A 181 15.36 18.24 8.13
CA SER A 181 15.36 19.69 8.35
C SER A 181 14.74 20.11 9.67
N GLU A 182 13.79 19.33 10.19
CA GLU A 182 13.10 19.65 11.45
C GLU A 182 12.99 18.38 12.32
N LYS A 183 13.90 18.24 13.27
CA LYS A 183 13.63 17.38 14.42
C LYS A 183 12.81 18.19 15.40
N ILE A 184 11.52 17.94 15.49
CA ILE A 184 10.74 18.41 16.64
C ILE A 184 11.25 17.60 17.83
N VAL A 185 12.22 18.15 18.54
CA VAL A 185 12.63 17.62 19.84
C VAL A 185 11.58 18.10 20.82
N LEU A 186 10.56 17.28 21.03
CA LEU A 186 9.71 17.43 22.21
C LEU A 186 10.62 17.19 23.41
N LYS A 187 11.11 18.26 24.03
CA LYS A 187 11.76 18.17 25.34
C LYS A 187 10.65 17.85 26.35
N SER A 188 10.60 16.63 26.80
CA SER A 188 9.97 16.35 28.09
C SER A 188 10.86 16.89 29.19
N ASP A 189 10.28 17.54 30.19
CA ASP A 189 11.01 18.11 31.34
C ASP A 189 11.86 17.08 32.12
N ASP A 190 11.63 15.79 31.93
CA ASP A 190 12.28 14.68 32.62
C ASP A 190 13.37 13.93 31.86
N GLY A 191 13.84 14.45 30.73
CA GLY A 191 14.98 13.85 29.99
C GLY A 191 14.79 12.44 29.40
N ASN A 192 13.71 11.74 29.71
CA ASN A 192 13.32 10.42 29.21
C ASN A 192 12.07 10.50 28.37
N ALA A 193 12.20 10.89 27.10
CA ALA A 193 11.12 10.79 26.12
C ALA A 193 10.89 9.31 25.77
N THR A 194 10.11 8.59 26.56
CA THR A 194 9.64 7.25 26.22
C THR A 194 8.58 7.34 25.12
N ASP A 195 8.54 6.32 24.26
CA ASP A 195 7.55 6.24 23.17
C ASP A 195 6.07 6.36 23.66
N GLN A 196 5.83 6.06 24.94
CA GLN A 196 4.50 6.20 25.57
C GLN A 196 4.10 7.67 25.80
N VAL A 197 5.03 8.56 26.11
CA VAL A 197 4.76 9.99 26.31
C VAL A 197 4.26 10.61 25.01
N TRP A 198 4.93 10.30 23.90
CA TRP A 198 4.56 10.82 22.59
C TRP A 198 3.14 10.39 22.13
N VAL A 199 2.75 9.12 22.37
CA VAL A 199 1.38 8.66 22.04
C VAL A 199 0.33 9.41 22.85
N LYS A 200 0.59 9.54 24.16
CA LYS A 200 -0.34 10.22 25.08
C LYS A 200 -0.50 11.70 24.71
N GLU A 201 0.60 12.39 24.43
CA GLU A 201 0.56 13.80 24.00
C GLU A 201 -0.13 13.99 22.67
N THR A 202 0.17 13.13 21.67
CA THR A 202 -0.52 13.19 20.37
C THR A 202 -2.02 12.95 20.53
N PHE A 203 -2.40 11.97 21.35
CA PHE A 203 -3.81 11.65 21.60
C PHE A 203 -4.52 12.80 22.32
N ASN A 204 -3.90 13.38 23.34
CA ASN A 204 -4.44 14.54 24.05
C ASN A 204 -4.60 15.75 23.12
N PHE A 205 -3.61 16.02 22.26
CA PHE A 205 -3.68 17.09 21.26
C PHE A 205 -4.85 16.93 20.28
N ILE A 206 -5.12 15.68 19.85
CA ILE A 206 -6.28 15.37 19.00
C ILE A 206 -7.58 15.55 19.79
N LEU A 207 -7.63 15.10 21.04
CA LEU A 207 -8.82 15.23 21.90
C LEU A 207 -9.17 16.69 22.23
N GLU A 208 -8.17 17.53 22.48
CA GLU A 208 -8.38 18.97 22.71
C GLU A 208 -9.04 19.64 21.50
N ARG A 209 -8.73 19.14 20.29
CA ARG A 209 -9.26 19.66 19.02
C ARG A 209 -10.24 18.70 18.34
N LYS A 210 -10.95 17.88 19.12
CA LYS A 210 -11.83 16.81 18.63
C LYS A 210 -12.83 17.24 17.56
N SER A 211 -13.36 18.46 17.64
CA SER A 211 -14.30 18.98 16.65
C SER A 211 -13.62 19.17 15.28
N ALA A 212 -12.46 19.81 15.24
CA ALA A 212 -11.73 20.05 13.98
C ALA A 212 -11.27 18.73 13.35
N TYR A 213 -10.64 17.84 14.13
CA TYR A 213 -10.21 16.54 13.67
C TYR A 213 -11.38 15.62 13.31
N GLY A 214 -12.49 15.67 14.06
CA GLY A 214 -13.70 14.89 13.78
C GLY A 214 -14.29 15.21 12.39
N TRP A 215 -14.47 16.48 12.08
CA TRP A 215 -14.96 16.91 10.76
C TRP A 215 -13.98 16.58 9.65
N LEU A 216 -12.67 16.76 9.90
CA LEU A 216 -11.63 16.44 8.92
C LEU A 216 -11.61 14.93 8.61
N PHE A 217 -11.65 14.08 9.64
CA PHE A 217 -11.70 12.62 9.43
C PHE A 217 -12.99 12.17 8.75
N LEU A 218 -14.14 12.75 9.13
CA LEU A 218 -15.42 12.43 8.50
C LEU A 218 -15.39 12.81 7.00
N SER A 219 -14.94 14.01 6.69
CA SER A 219 -14.82 14.50 5.30
C SER A 219 -13.90 13.60 4.47
N MET A 220 -12.73 13.23 5.01
CA MET A 220 -11.81 12.30 4.35
C MET A 220 -12.43 10.91 4.17
N ALA A 221 -13.10 10.39 5.20
CA ALA A 221 -13.77 9.09 5.13
C ALA A 221 -14.85 9.06 4.05
N CYS A 222 -15.70 10.09 3.97
CA CYS A 222 -16.72 10.22 2.94
C CYS A 222 -16.11 10.31 1.54
N SER A 223 -15.05 11.10 1.35
CA SER A 223 -14.37 11.26 0.07
C SER A 223 -13.74 9.94 -0.41
N VAL A 224 -13.09 9.21 0.50
CA VAL A 224 -12.49 7.91 0.21
C VAL A 224 -13.58 6.88 -0.09
N LEU A 225 -14.68 6.86 0.67
CA LEU A 225 -15.80 5.94 0.46
C LEU A 225 -16.42 6.14 -0.92
N ILE A 226 -16.68 7.39 -1.33
CA ILE A 226 -17.18 7.73 -2.65
C ILE A 226 -16.20 7.25 -3.74
N GLY A 227 -14.90 7.56 -3.60
CA GLY A 227 -13.88 7.14 -4.56
C GLY A 227 -13.78 5.63 -4.72
N TYR A 228 -13.84 4.87 -3.61
CA TYR A 228 -13.84 3.41 -3.66
C TYR A 228 -15.14 2.82 -4.23
N ALA A 229 -16.30 3.41 -3.92
CA ALA A 229 -17.56 2.98 -4.49
C ALA A 229 -17.54 3.12 -6.03
N PHE A 230 -17.08 4.25 -6.55
CA PHE A 230 -16.92 4.43 -7.99
C PHE A 230 -15.94 3.42 -8.61
N LEU A 231 -14.75 3.24 -8.02
CA LEU A 231 -13.75 2.32 -8.56
C LEU A 231 -14.16 0.84 -8.51
N SER A 232 -15.00 0.46 -7.55
CA SER A 232 -15.38 -0.95 -7.34
C SER A 232 -16.65 -1.35 -8.06
N TRP A 233 -17.56 -0.40 -8.34
CA TRP A 233 -18.90 -0.67 -8.82
C TRP A 233 -19.25 0.00 -10.17
N MET A 234 -18.39 0.88 -10.66
CA MET A 234 -18.56 1.38 -12.04
C MET A 234 -18.00 0.34 -13.02
N PRO A 235 -18.80 -0.04 -14.05
CA PRO A 235 -18.37 -0.97 -15.09
C PRO A 235 -17.28 -0.37 -15.97
#